data_44f0dfe528a795ee721143a8cba069a5
#
_entry.id   44f0dfe528a795ee721143a8cba069a5
#
_cell.length_a   1.000
_cell.length_b   1.000
_cell.length_c   1.000
_cell.angle_alpha   90.00
_cell.angle_beta   90.00
_cell.angle_gamma   90.00
#
_symmetry.space_group_name_H-M   'P 1'
#
loop_
_entity.id
_entity.type
_entity.pdbx_description
1 polymer ?
#
loop_
_entity_poly.entity_id
_entity_poly.type
_entity_poly.pdbx_seq_one_letter_code
_entity_poly.pdbx_strand_id
1 'polypeptide(L)'
;LGLRFKLIPQVLTMKMDISYAKRWFTTWKKMSLTTWEMSNIGLVFMYKDFMATANVQAPRKFWGLGDVTKVPWTYRFNIGYNYHNLHLQIGSQNPFSRLKKNRVFETPEYRSESNIYIPRLEDHVFYLKASYRFNFGKQHEYFNVPTGNTNKSAILKAH
;
A
#
# COMPACT_ATOMS: atom_id res chain seq x y z
N LEU A 1 -5.30 6.67 11.61
CA LEU A 1 -5.35 8.06 11.17
C LEU A 1 -4.50 8.19 9.91
N GLY A 2 -5.13 8.60 8.78
CA GLY A 2 -4.42 8.90 7.53
C GLY A 2 -4.29 10.42 7.37
N LEU A 3 -3.09 10.89 7.12
CA LEU A 3 -2.78 12.28 6.86
C LEU A 3 -2.28 12.44 5.43
N ARG A 4 -2.71 13.50 4.77
CA ARG A 4 -2.26 13.84 3.42
C ARG A 4 -1.85 15.30 3.39
N PHE A 5 -0.63 15.57 2.99
CA PHE A 5 -0.06 16.89 2.86
C PHE A 5 0.30 17.16 1.40
N LYS A 6 -0.22 18.26 0.85
CA LYS A 6 0.20 18.76 -0.46
C LYS A 6 1.39 19.69 -0.23
N LEU A 7 2.61 19.17 -0.37
CA LEU A 7 3.84 19.95 -0.16
C LEU A 7 4.04 20.97 -1.27
N ILE A 8 3.77 20.56 -2.50
CA ILE A 8 3.73 21.44 -3.68
C ILE A 8 2.42 21.10 -4.39
N PRO A 9 1.48 22.05 -4.53
CA PRO A 9 0.19 21.80 -5.18
C PRO A 9 0.38 21.16 -6.55
N GLN A 10 -0.38 20.11 -6.82
CA GLN A 10 -0.37 19.32 -8.07
C GLN A 10 0.94 18.59 -8.40
N VAL A 11 2.05 18.84 -7.70
CA VAL A 11 3.37 18.27 -8.01
C VAL A 11 3.82 17.27 -6.95
N LEU A 12 3.79 17.64 -5.68
CA LEU A 12 4.32 16.79 -4.60
C LEU A 12 3.31 16.61 -3.48
N THR A 13 2.95 15.37 -3.25
CA THR A 13 2.04 14.97 -2.17
C THR A 13 2.73 13.99 -1.24
N MET A 14 2.62 14.20 0.05
CA MET A 14 3.03 13.27 1.09
C MET A 14 1.79 12.64 1.73
N LYS A 15 1.84 11.35 1.96
CA LYS A 15 0.83 10.58 2.70
C LYS A 15 1.50 9.93 3.90
N MET A 16 0.82 9.91 5.02
CA MET A 16 1.29 9.28 6.24
C MET A 16 0.12 8.57 6.91
N ASP A 17 0.30 7.30 7.21
CA ASP A 17 -0.67 6.50 7.94
C ASP A 17 -0.10 6.18 9.33
N ILE A 18 -0.82 6.60 10.36
CA ILE A 18 -0.49 6.35 11.77
C ILE A 18 -1.61 5.51 12.36
N SER A 19 -1.26 4.39 12.98
CA SER A 19 -2.20 3.55 13.69
C SER A 19 -1.77 3.34 15.13
N TYR A 20 -2.76 3.26 15.99
CA TYR A 20 -2.61 2.90 17.38
C TYR A 20 -3.46 1.68 17.65
N ALA A 21 -2.87 0.64 18.22
CA ALA A 21 -3.58 -0.56 18.61
C ALA A 21 -3.21 -0.99 20.03
N LYS A 22 -4.23 -1.26 20.84
CA LYS A 22 -4.08 -1.89 22.12
C LYS A 22 -4.77 -3.25 22.08
N ARG A 23 -4.01 -4.31 22.35
CA ARG A 23 -4.50 -5.68 22.29
C ARG A 23 -4.34 -6.34 23.66
N TRP A 24 -5.35 -7.10 24.06
CA TRP A 24 -5.35 -7.89 25.28
C TRP A 24 -5.39 -9.36 24.92
N PHE A 25 -4.52 -10.14 25.54
CA PHE A 25 -4.51 -11.59 25.43
C PHE A 25 -4.85 -12.18 26.81
N THR A 26 -5.87 -13.01 26.85
CA THR A 26 -6.35 -13.62 28.10
C THR A 26 -6.06 -15.11 28.20
N THR A 27 -5.61 -15.73 27.12
CA THR A 27 -5.57 -17.20 26.98
C THR A 27 -4.41 -17.85 27.75
N TRP A 28 -3.22 -17.23 27.78
CA TRP A 28 -2.03 -17.84 28.38
C TRP A 28 -1.40 -16.96 29.46
N LYS A 29 -1.39 -15.70 29.22
CA LYS A 29 -0.84 -14.69 30.11
C LYS A 29 -1.71 -13.45 29.96
N LYS A 30 -2.17 -12.87 31.06
CA LYS A 30 -2.82 -11.57 31.01
C LYS A 30 -1.79 -10.53 30.54
N MET A 31 -1.65 -10.39 29.25
CA MET A 31 -0.70 -9.48 28.63
C MET A 31 -1.43 -8.43 27.84
N SER A 32 -1.18 -7.17 28.14
CA SER A 32 -1.64 -6.07 27.29
C SER A 32 -0.48 -5.52 26.48
N LEU A 33 -0.68 -5.37 25.18
CA LEU A 33 0.29 -4.72 24.32
C LEU A 33 -0.30 -3.49 23.69
N THR A 34 0.43 -2.42 23.83
CA THR A 34 0.15 -1.17 23.14
C THR A 34 1.15 -0.99 22.02
N THR A 35 0.68 -0.85 20.80
CA THR A 35 1.53 -0.60 19.63
C THR A 35 1.13 0.70 18.96
N TRP A 36 2.11 1.57 18.77
CA TRP A 36 2.05 2.68 17.84
C TRP A 36 2.71 2.23 16.55
N GLU A 37 2.00 2.35 15.45
CA GLU A 37 2.54 1.99 14.15
C GLU A 37 2.42 3.18 13.20
N MET A 38 3.57 3.66 12.72
CA MET A 38 3.64 4.50 11.54
C MET A 38 3.67 3.55 10.35
N SER A 39 2.47 3.20 9.85
CA SER A 39 2.35 2.06 8.94
C SER A 39 2.89 2.36 7.56
N ASN A 40 2.82 3.60 7.09
CA ASN A 40 3.26 3.95 5.74
C ASN A 40 3.55 5.45 5.62
N ILE A 41 4.69 5.78 5.04
CA ILE A 41 5.02 7.13 4.60
C ILE A 41 5.20 7.05 3.09
N GLY A 42 4.34 7.73 2.35
CA GLY A 42 4.37 7.77 0.90
C GLY A 42 4.63 9.18 0.38
N LEU A 43 5.56 9.31 -0.55
CA LEU A 43 5.77 10.50 -1.36
C LEU A 43 5.33 10.21 -2.79
N VAL A 44 4.56 11.10 -3.37
CA VAL A 44 4.11 11.04 -4.75
C VAL A 44 4.48 12.35 -5.41
N PHE A 45 5.38 12.27 -6.37
CA PHE A 45 5.77 13.36 -7.23
C PHE A 45 5.16 13.14 -8.62
N MET A 46 4.53 14.16 -9.17
CA MET A 46 3.95 14.14 -10.53
C MET A 46 4.26 15.48 -11.19
N TYR A 47 4.89 15.43 -12.34
CA TYR A 47 5.17 16.62 -13.14
C TYR A 47 5.09 16.27 -14.61
N LYS A 48 4.14 16.87 -15.34
CA LYS A 48 3.84 16.53 -16.74
C LYS A 48 3.64 15.01 -16.88
N ASP A 49 4.44 14.38 -17.72
CA ASP A 49 4.41 12.95 -18.01
C ASP A 49 5.26 12.11 -17.06
N PHE A 50 5.91 12.75 -16.12
CA PHE A 50 6.82 12.10 -15.17
C PHE A 50 6.13 11.87 -13.82
N MET A 51 6.29 10.68 -13.28
CA MET A 51 5.80 10.29 -11.96
C MET A 51 6.90 9.58 -11.17
N ALA A 52 7.09 9.98 -9.93
CA ALA A 52 7.94 9.25 -9.00
C ALA A 52 7.19 8.99 -7.70
N THR A 53 7.35 7.79 -7.15
CA THR A 53 6.78 7.42 -5.85
C THR A 53 7.82 6.79 -4.97
N ALA A 54 7.82 7.19 -3.70
CA ALA A 54 8.62 6.58 -2.66
C ALA A 54 7.68 6.17 -1.52
N ASN A 55 7.72 4.91 -1.12
CA ASN A 55 6.97 4.41 0.02
C ASN A 55 7.92 3.79 1.02
N VAL A 56 7.79 4.20 2.27
CA VAL A 56 8.57 3.68 3.38
C VAL A 56 7.61 3.19 4.44
N GLN A 57 7.75 1.94 4.86
CA GLN A 57 6.99 1.37 5.98
C GLN A 57 7.91 1.23 7.18
N ALA A 58 7.50 1.79 8.31
CA ALA A 58 8.23 1.68 9.56
C ALA A 58 8.20 0.23 10.09
N PRO A 59 9.15 -0.13 10.95
CA PRO A 59 9.15 -1.43 11.61
C PRO A 59 7.83 -1.66 12.34
N ARG A 60 7.29 -2.85 12.20
CA ARG A 60 6.02 -3.21 12.81
C ARG A 60 6.06 -4.58 13.46
N LYS A 61 5.21 -4.76 14.45
CA LYS A 61 5.04 -6.02 15.15
C LYS A 61 3.69 -6.61 14.81
N PHE A 62 3.68 -7.85 14.33
CA PHE A 62 2.46 -8.63 14.17
C PHE A 62 2.36 -9.62 15.32
N TRP A 63 1.15 -9.79 15.81
CA TRP A 63 0.81 -10.70 16.88
C TRP A 63 -0.06 -11.80 16.31
N GLY A 64 0.44 -13.02 16.40
CA GLY A 64 -0.31 -14.23 16.15
C GLY A 64 -0.81 -14.88 17.43
N LEU A 65 -1.34 -16.07 17.33
CA LEU A 65 -1.72 -16.92 18.46
C LEU A 65 -0.43 -17.45 19.12
N GLY A 66 0.09 -16.69 20.10
CA GLY A 66 1.28 -17.08 20.87
C GLY A 66 2.61 -16.65 20.24
N ASP A 67 2.62 -15.93 19.11
CA ASP A 67 3.85 -15.46 18.50
C ASP A 67 3.85 -13.95 18.19
N VAL A 68 5.04 -13.40 18.17
CA VAL A 68 5.30 -12.01 17.79
C VAL A 68 6.26 -12.00 16.62
N THR A 69 5.82 -11.45 15.50
CA THR A 69 6.67 -11.24 14.33
C THR A 69 7.03 -9.78 14.21
N LYS A 70 8.32 -9.47 14.26
CA LYS A 70 8.85 -8.12 14.00
C LYS A 70 9.29 -8.03 12.55
N VAL A 71 8.76 -7.05 11.84
CA VAL A 71 9.12 -6.74 10.45
C VAL A 71 9.95 -5.47 10.45
N PRO A 72 11.13 -5.44 9.80
CA PRO A 72 11.98 -4.27 9.71
C PRO A 72 11.41 -3.21 8.77
N TRP A 73 12.12 -2.13 8.59
CA TRP A 73 11.83 -1.13 7.56
C TRP A 73 11.73 -1.78 6.18
N THR A 74 10.74 -1.38 5.42
CA THR A 74 10.60 -1.75 4.01
C THR A 74 10.49 -0.51 3.15
N TYR A 75 11.12 -0.56 1.98
CA TYR A 75 11.23 0.57 1.05
C TYR A 75 10.76 0.16 -0.34
N ARG A 76 10.06 1.05 -1.01
CA ARG A 76 9.65 0.88 -2.40
C ARG A 76 9.79 2.21 -3.13
N PHE A 77 10.52 2.18 -4.24
CA PHE A 77 10.71 3.33 -5.11
C PHE A 77 10.24 2.99 -6.52
N ASN A 78 9.55 3.92 -7.15
CA ASN A 78 9.13 3.79 -8.54
C ASN A 78 9.31 5.11 -9.24
N ILE A 79 9.77 5.05 -10.48
CA ILE A 79 9.87 6.16 -11.40
C ILE A 79 9.15 5.73 -12.68
N GLY A 80 8.20 6.52 -13.13
CA GLY A 80 7.41 6.27 -14.32
C GLY A 80 7.45 7.46 -15.28
N TYR A 81 7.37 7.15 -16.55
CA TYR A 81 7.25 8.12 -17.63
C TYR A 81 6.16 7.69 -18.61
N ASN A 82 5.29 8.63 -18.95
CA ASN A 82 4.21 8.43 -19.91
C ASN A 82 4.62 9.12 -21.22
N TYR A 83 4.63 8.37 -22.31
CA TYR A 83 4.85 8.91 -23.63
C TYR A 83 3.73 8.44 -24.56
N HIS A 84 2.78 9.31 -24.87
CA HIS A 84 1.58 8.97 -25.64
C HIS A 84 0.85 7.76 -25.02
N ASN A 85 0.84 6.66 -25.74
CA ASN A 85 0.21 5.41 -25.33
C ASN A 85 1.17 4.45 -24.59
N LEU A 86 2.44 4.82 -24.45
CA LEU A 86 3.49 4.01 -23.81
C LEU A 86 3.69 4.50 -22.36
N HIS A 87 3.62 3.59 -21.41
CA HIS A 87 3.99 3.82 -20.04
C HIS A 87 5.21 2.97 -19.69
N LEU A 88 6.29 3.61 -19.29
CA LEU A 88 7.51 2.98 -18.82
C LEU A 88 7.65 3.23 -17.32
N GLN A 89 7.98 2.20 -16.56
CA GLN A 89 8.18 2.29 -15.13
C GLN A 89 9.39 1.46 -14.71
N ILE A 90 10.29 2.07 -13.94
CA ILE A 90 11.37 1.40 -13.23
C ILE A 90 11.05 1.46 -11.74
N GLY A 91 11.22 0.36 -11.05
CA GLY A 91 10.98 0.30 -9.62
C GLY A 91 12.01 -0.55 -8.90
N SER A 92 12.08 -0.31 -7.59
CA SER A 92 12.91 -1.09 -6.68
C SER A 92 12.17 -1.34 -5.38
N GLN A 93 12.32 -2.53 -4.84
CA GLN A 93 11.80 -2.92 -3.54
C GLN A 93 12.95 -3.34 -2.64
N ASN A 94 13.00 -2.76 -1.44
CA ASN A 94 14.00 -3.01 -0.42
C ASN A 94 15.46 -2.93 -0.93
N PRO A 95 15.85 -1.86 -1.69
CA PRO A 95 17.19 -1.80 -2.27
C PRO A 95 18.32 -1.70 -1.23
N PHE A 96 18.01 -1.29 0.00
CA PHE A 96 19.00 -0.97 1.02
C PHE A 96 19.03 -1.93 2.21
N SER A 97 18.10 -2.87 2.30
CA SER A 97 17.99 -3.72 3.48
C SER A 97 17.70 -5.18 3.14
N ARG A 98 18.37 -6.08 3.84
CA ARG A 98 17.95 -7.48 3.88
C ARG A 98 16.76 -7.60 4.81
N LEU A 99 15.64 -8.09 4.31
CA LEU A 99 14.47 -8.34 5.11
C LEU A 99 14.71 -9.53 6.04
N LYS A 100 14.79 -9.23 7.32
CA LYS A 100 14.90 -10.22 8.40
C LYS A 100 13.68 -10.07 9.28
N LYS A 101 12.80 -11.07 9.27
CA LYS A 101 11.70 -11.17 10.22
C LYS A 101 12.18 -11.90 11.46
N ASN A 102 12.01 -11.28 12.60
CA ASN A 102 12.23 -11.93 13.88
C ASN A 102 10.88 -12.42 14.42
N ARG A 103 10.75 -13.72 14.63
CA ARG A 103 9.58 -14.36 15.20
C ARG A 103 9.91 -14.89 16.58
N VAL A 104 9.18 -14.43 17.58
CA VAL A 104 9.28 -14.91 18.97
C VAL A 104 7.99 -15.63 19.31
N PHE A 105 8.11 -16.90 19.62
CA PHE A 105 7.03 -17.71 20.16
C PHE A 105 7.29 -17.93 21.65
N GLU A 106 6.33 -17.59 22.49
CA GLU A 106 6.46 -17.70 23.94
C GLU A 106 5.20 -18.32 24.55
N THR A 107 5.40 -19.45 25.25
CA THR A 107 4.41 -20.07 26.12
C THR A 107 4.92 -19.99 27.56
N PRO A 108 4.10 -20.31 28.61
CA PRO A 108 4.57 -20.36 29.98
C PRO A 108 5.76 -21.29 30.19
N GLU A 109 5.87 -22.33 29.38
CA GLU A 109 6.83 -23.44 29.51
C GLU A 109 7.94 -23.38 28.47
N TYR A 110 7.77 -22.61 27.38
CA TYR A 110 8.69 -22.65 26.26
C TYR A 110 8.79 -21.28 25.56
N ARG A 111 10.02 -20.88 25.28
CA ARG A 111 10.30 -19.70 24.45
C ARG A 111 11.19 -20.09 23.28
N SER A 112 10.73 -19.81 22.07
CA SER A 112 11.51 -19.98 20.85
C SER A 112 11.65 -18.64 20.13
N GLU A 113 12.85 -18.34 19.68
CA GLU A 113 13.13 -17.18 18.86
C GLU A 113 13.77 -17.63 17.55
N SER A 114 13.16 -17.29 16.45
CA SER A 114 13.66 -17.60 15.12
C SER A 114 13.81 -16.35 14.27
N ASN A 115 14.91 -16.29 13.52
CA ASN A 115 15.13 -15.27 12.52
C ASN A 115 14.80 -15.87 11.15
N ILE A 116 13.73 -15.40 10.55
CA ILE A 116 13.31 -15.81 9.21
C ILE A 116 13.88 -14.80 8.22
N TYR A 117 14.81 -15.25 7.39
CA TYR A 117 15.28 -14.47 6.26
C TYR A 117 14.25 -14.59 5.13
N ILE A 118 13.78 -13.48 4.63
CA ILE A 118 12.92 -13.47 3.47
C ILE A 118 13.78 -13.83 2.26
N PRO A 119 13.32 -14.73 1.38
CA PRO A 119 14.06 -15.11 0.20
C PRO A 119 14.50 -13.92 -0.62
N ARG A 120 15.65 -14.05 -1.31
CA ARG A 120 16.26 -12.98 -2.13
C ARG A 120 15.33 -12.37 -3.17
N LEU A 121 14.23 -13.05 -3.51
CA LEU A 121 13.20 -12.55 -4.44
C LEU A 121 12.42 -11.33 -3.91
N GLU A 122 12.42 -11.09 -2.60
CA GLU A 122 11.76 -9.93 -1.98
C GLU A 122 12.76 -8.86 -1.54
N ASP A 123 14.05 -9.18 -1.54
CA ASP A 123 15.15 -8.28 -1.18
C ASP A 123 15.87 -7.79 -2.44
N HIS A 124 16.19 -6.50 -2.49
CA HIS A 124 16.95 -5.90 -3.58
C HIS A 124 16.33 -6.13 -4.96
N VAL A 125 14.99 -6.14 -5.03
CA VAL A 125 14.29 -6.35 -6.30
C VAL A 125 14.32 -5.07 -7.11
N PHE A 126 14.80 -5.19 -8.35
CA PHE A 126 14.65 -4.17 -9.38
C PHE A 126 13.75 -4.72 -10.48
N TYR A 127 12.84 -3.90 -10.97
CA TYR A 127 11.95 -4.29 -12.06
C TYR A 127 11.77 -3.16 -13.06
N LEU A 128 11.60 -3.54 -14.31
CA LEU A 128 11.20 -2.69 -15.42
C LEU A 128 9.82 -3.14 -15.88
N LYS A 129 8.91 -2.21 -16.02
CA LYS A 129 7.57 -2.44 -16.58
C LYS A 129 7.37 -1.51 -17.76
N ALA A 130 6.98 -2.07 -18.89
CA ALA A 130 6.51 -1.35 -20.05
C ALA A 130 5.06 -1.75 -20.32
N SER A 131 4.19 -0.79 -20.54
CA SER A 131 2.81 -1.04 -20.94
C SER A 131 2.42 -0.10 -22.06
N TYR A 132 1.77 -0.66 -23.09
CA TYR A 132 1.30 0.08 -24.24
C TYR A 132 -0.22 -0.06 -24.34
N ARG A 133 -0.93 1.06 -24.51
CA ARG A 133 -2.37 1.08 -24.69
C ARG A 133 -2.69 1.11 -26.17
N PHE A 134 -3.26 0.03 -26.65
CA PHE A 134 -3.80 -0.04 -28.02
C PHE A 134 -5.23 0.50 -28.00
N ASN A 135 -5.49 1.54 -28.77
CA ASN A 135 -6.86 2.06 -28.97
C ASN A 135 -7.34 1.51 -30.31
N PHE A 136 -8.06 0.39 -30.29
CA PHE A 136 -8.72 -0.17 -31.46
C PHE A 136 -10.20 0.20 -31.43
N GLY A 137 -10.68 0.80 -32.53
CA GLY A 137 -12.10 1.07 -32.75
C GLY A 137 -12.50 2.54 -32.60
N LYS A 138 -13.69 2.86 -33.09
CA LYS A 138 -14.31 4.17 -32.91
C LYS A 138 -14.59 4.39 -31.42
N GLN A 139 -14.12 5.49 -30.87
CA GLN A 139 -14.58 5.92 -29.56
C GLN A 139 -16.08 6.18 -29.67
N HIS A 140 -16.90 5.27 -29.17
CA HIS A 140 -18.26 5.58 -28.86
C HIS A 140 -18.20 6.53 -27.66
N GLU A 141 -18.60 7.75 -27.85
CA GLU A 141 -18.92 8.62 -26.72
C GLU A 141 -19.97 7.87 -25.92
N TYR A 142 -19.57 7.33 -24.78
CA TYR A 142 -20.52 6.90 -23.78
C TYR A 142 -21.22 8.17 -23.34
N PHE A 143 -22.41 8.41 -23.86
CA PHE A 143 -23.32 9.34 -23.23
C PHE A 143 -23.40 8.92 -21.78
N ASN A 144 -22.87 9.76 -20.90
CA ASN A 144 -23.14 9.65 -19.49
C ASN A 144 -24.65 9.79 -19.34
N VAL A 145 -25.34 8.68 -19.40
CA VAL A 145 -26.75 8.64 -18.98
C VAL A 145 -26.68 9.02 -17.51
N PRO A 146 -27.19 10.20 -17.12
CA PRO A 146 -27.22 10.52 -15.72
C PRO A 146 -28.08 9.47 -15.05
N THR A 147 -27.47 8.61 -14.24
CA THR A 147 -28.16 7.69 -13.33
C THR A 147 -28.79 8.50 -12.19
N GLY A 148 -29.53 9.51 -12.56
CA GLY A 148 -30.47 10.16 -11.67
C GLY A 148 -31.68 9.27 -11.58
N ASN A 149 -31.93 8.77 -10.41
CA ASN A 149 -33.13 8.06 -9.99
C ASN A 149 -34.37 8.94 -10.21
N THR A 150 -34.78 9.12 -11.45
CA THR A 150 -36.10 9.68 -11.77
C THR A 150 -37.04 8.51 -11.98
N ASN A 151 -37.59 8.01 -10.91
CA ASN A 151 -38.87 7.30 -10.94
C ASN A 151 -39.94 8.29 -11.43
N LYS A 152 -39.91 8.64 -12.72
CA LYS A 152 -41.05 9.17 -13.41
C LYS A 152 -41.81 7.97 -13.94
N SER A 153 -42.74 7.49 -13.14
CA SER A 153 -43.80 6.62 -13.61
C SER A 153 -44.42 7.25 -14.85
N ALA A 154 -44.25 6.61 -15.99
CA ALA A 154 -44.94 6.96 -17.20
C ALA A 154 -46.43 6.73 -16.97
N ILE A 155 -47.17 7.78 -16.69
CA ILE A 155 -48.63 7.75 -16.72
C ILE A 155 -48.99 7.65 -18.20
N LEU A 156 -49.32 6.45 -18.62
CA LEU A 156 -49.99 6.24 -19.91
C LEU A 156 -51.33 6.98 -19.88
N LYS A 157 -51.40 8.10 -20.59
CA LYS A 157 -52.69 8.71 -20.96
C LYS A 157 -53.27 7.88 -22.10
N ALA A 158 -54.26 7.03 -21.75
CA ALA A 158 -55.16 6.46 -22.76
C ALA A 158 -56.06 7.56 -23.30
N HIS A 159 -56.10 7.70 -24.61
CA HIS A 159 -57.17 8.33 -25.35
C HIS A 159 -58.01 7.25 -26.00
#